data_74a4f6005c5c60a78e368befb0d25fbc
#
_entry.id   74a4f6005c5c60a78e368befb0d25fbc
#
_cell.length_a   1.000
_cell.length_b   1.000
_cell.length_c   1.000
_cell.angle_alpha   90.00
_cell.angle_beta   90.00
_cell.angle_gamma   90.00
#
_symmetry.space_group_name_H-M   'P 1'
#
loop_
_entity.id
_entity.type
_entity.pdbx_description
1 polymer ?
#
loop_
_entity_poly.entity_id
_entity_poly.type
_entity_poly.pdbx_seq_one_letter_code
_entity_poly.pdbx_strand_id
1 'polypeptide(L)'
;MEKKNYSYDEAYGESLKYFQGDELAARVWVNKYAVKDSFGNIYEKSPEDMHWRIANEVARIEAKYPNPLSSEELFGLLDHFKYIVPQGSPMTGIGNNYQVASLSNCFVIGVDGEADSYGAIFKIDEEQVQLMKRRGGVGHDLSHIRPKGSPVKNLSLIHISEPTRHLRI
;
A
#
# COMPACT_ATOMS: atom_id res chain seq x y z
N MET A 1 2.95 -25.13 13.91
CA MET A 1 4.34 -24.70 13.75
C MET A 1 4.44 -23.29 14.27
N GLU A 2 5.25 -23.02 15.29
CA GLU A 2 5.60 -21.67 15.68
C GLU A 2 6.27 -20.98 14.50
N LYS A 3 5.72 -19.86 14.05
CA LYS A 3 6.33 -19.08 12.97
C LYS A 3 7.57 -18.38 13.53
N LYS A 4 8.73 -18.67 12.95
CA LYS A 4 9.99 -18.08 13.32
C LYS A 4 9.95 -16.57 13.03
N ASN A 5 10.29 -15.75 14.01
CA ASN A 5 10.51 -14.33 13.83
C ASN A 5 12.01 -14.02 13.79
N TYR A 6 12.36 -12.90 13.21
CA TYR A 6 13.73 -12.44 13.00
C TYR A 6 13.94 -11.08 13.66
N SER A 7 15.14 -10.83 14.14
CA SER A 7 15.54 -9.50 14.56
C SER A 7 15.72 -8.58 13.33
N TYR A 8 15.77 -7.27 13.58
CA TYR A 8 16.06 -6.31 12.51
C TYR A 8 17.42 -6.58 11.86
N ASP A 9 18.43 -6.85 12.66
CA ASP A 9 19.80 -7.04 12.18
C ASP A 9 19.94 -8.33 11.36
N GLU A 10 19.26 -9.41 11.75
CA GLU A 10 19.19 -10.64 10.95
C GLU A 10 18.53 -10.39 9.59
N ALA A 11 17.35 -9.76 9.59
CA ALA A 11 16.62 -9.46 8.35
C ALA A 11 17.40 -8.48 7.46
N TYR A 12 18.05 -7.47 8.05
CA TYR A 12 18.89 -6.53 7.31
C TYR A 12 20.10 -7.22 6.69
N GLY A 13 20.81 -8.05 7.47
CA GLY A 13 21.99 -8.75 6.98
C GLY A 13 21.70 -9.71 5.82
N GLU A 14 20.62 -10.48 5.89
CA GLU A 14 20.20 -11.37 4.81
C GLU A 14 19.70 -10.58 3.58
N SER A 15 18.96 -9.49 3.81
CA SER A 15 18.52 -8.60 2.72
C SER A 15 19.70 -7.92 2.01
N LEU A 16 20.73 -7.52 2.77
CA LEU A 16 21.95 -6.92 2.21
C LEU A 16 22.69 -7.90 1.27
N LYS A 17 22.73 -9.19 1.63
CA LYS A 17 23.28 -10.24 0.76
C LYS A 17 22.44 -10.40 -0.51
N TYR A 18 21.11 -10.43 -0.36
CA TYR A 18 20.19 -10.54 -1.49
C TYR A 18 20.35 -9.38 -2.48
N PHE A 19 20.50 -8.16 -1.98
CA PHE A 19 20.73 -6.96 -2.79
C PHE A 19 22.20 -6.70 -3.13
N GLN A 20 23.08 -7.68 -2.95
CA GLN A 20 24.50 -7.61 -3.34
C GLN A 20 25.27 -6.41 -2.75
N GLY A 21 24.90 -6.03 -1.52
CA GLY A 21 25.54 -4.93 -0.80
C GLY A 21 24.84 -3.56 -0.93
N ASP A 22 23.70 -3.47 -1.61
CA ASP A 22 22.91 -2.22 -1.64
C ASP A 22 22.21 -2.02 -0.27
N GLU A 23 22.84 -1.17 0.55
CA GLU A 23 22.35 -0.84 1.90
C GLU A 23 21.00 -0.13 1.88
N LEU A 24 20.76 0.73 0.88
CA LEU A 24 19.52 1.47 0.77
C LEU A 24 18.36 0.53 0.46
N ALA A 25 18.53 -0.35 -0.52
CA ALA A 25 17.54 -1.34 -0.90
C ALA A 25 17.21 -2.27 0.28
N ALA A 26 18.24 -2.79 0.99
CA ALA A 26 18.07 -3.66 2.14
C ALA A 26 17.29 -2.96 3.27
N ARG A 27 17.67 -1.73 3.62
CA ARG A 27 17.02 -0.93 4.66
C ARG A 27 15.57 -0.63 4.32
N VAL A 28 15.30 -0.21 3.09
CA VAL A 28 13.95 0.10 2.62
C VAL A 28 13.07 -1.15 2.65
N TRP A 29 13.61 -2.29 2.20
CA TRP A 29 12.84 -3.54 2.21
C TRP A 29 12.47 -3.96 3.64
N VAL A 30 13.42 -4.03 4.56
CA VAL A 30 13.15 -4.43 5.95
C VAL A 30 12.14 -3.49 6.61
N ASN A 31 12.30 -2.16 6.43
CA ASN A 31 11.42 -1.20 7.08
C ASN A 31 10.01 -1.18 6.50
N LYS A 32 9.87 -1.32 5.18
CA LYS A 32 8.63 -1.03 4.46
C LYS A 32 7.89 -2.26 3.96
N TYR A 33 8.60 -3.33 3.56
CA TYR A 33 8.01 -4.45 2.82
C TYR A 33 8.00 -5.78 3.54
N ALA A 34 8.98 -6.05 4.39
CA ALA A 34 9.00 -7.27 5.20
C ALA A 34 7.72 -7.42 6.01
N VAL A 35 7.15 -8.62 6.02
CA VAL A 35 5.93 -8.90 6.79
C VAL A 35 6.20 -8.76 8.28
N LYS A 36 5.36 -7.95 8.92
CA LYS A 36 5.39 -7.70 10.37
C LYS A 36 3.99 -7.86 10.95
N ASP A 37 3.94 -8.23 12.23
CA ASP A 37 2.71 -8.13 13.00
C ASP A 37 2.50 -6.71 13.56
N SER A 38 1.44 -6.53 14.36
CA SER A 38 1.13 -5.25 15.02
C SER A 38 2.12 -4.89 16.14
N PHE A 39 2.95 -5.83 16.58
CA PHE A 39 3.98 -5.62 17.60
C PHE A 39 5.36 -5.33 17.02
N GLY A 40 5.49 -5.39 15.68
CA GLY A 40 6.73 -5.14 14.98
C GLY A 40 7.63 -6.36 14.78
N ASN A 41 7.18 -7.56 15.14
CA ASN A 41 7.93 -8.79 14.89
C ASN A 41 8.02 -9.06 13.38
N ILE A 42 9.23 -9.36 12.89
CA ILE A 42 9.52 -9.58 11.47
C ILE A 42 9.45 -11.09 11.19
N TYR A 43 8.70 -11.50 10.16
CA TYR A 43 8.50 -12.90 9.80
C TYR A 43 9.16 -13.32 8.48
N GLU A 44 9.81 -12.40 7.82
CA GLU A 44 10.58 -12.61 6.60
C GLU A 44 12.00 -12.10 6.80
N LYS A 45 13.00 -12.92 6.46
CA LYS A 45 14.41 -12.54 6.61
C LYS A 45 14.99 -11.80 5.40
N SER A 46 14.39 -12.00 4.21
CA SER A 46 14.90 -11.45 2.96
C SER A 46 13.79 -11.28 1.92
N PRO A 47 14.00 -10.54 0.82
CA PRO A 47 13.08 -10.47 -0.32
C PRO A 47 12.74 -11.83 -0.92
N GLU A 48 13.61 -12.81 -0.78
CA GLU A 48 13.35 -14.18 -1.23
C GLU A 48 12.13 -14.78 -0.51
N ASP A 49 12.05 -14.64 0.82
CA ASP A 49 10.90 -15.10 1.60
C ASP A 49 9.60 -14.39 1.17
N MET A 50 9.69 -13.09 0.87
CA MET A 50 8.56 -12.32 0.33
C MET A 50 8.10 -12.86 -1.02
N HIS A 51 9.03 -13.15 -1.93
CA HIS A 51 8.70 -13.69 -3.25
C HIS A 51 8.07 -15.08 -3.13
N TRP A 52 8.58 -15.93 -2.25
CA TRP A 52 7.96 -17.24 -1.97
C TRP A 52 6.54 -17.09 -1.40
N ARG A 53 6.32 -16.15 -0.48
CA ARG A 53 4.96 -15.90 0.04
C ARG A 53 4.00 -15.49 -1.06
N ILE A 54 4.41 -14.57 -1.93
CA ILE A 54 3.59 -14.12 -3.06
C ILE A 54 3.34 -15.26 -4.02
N ALA A 55 4.38 -15.99 -4.42
CA ALA A 55 4.28 -17.12 -5.34
C ALA A 55 3.33 -18.21 -4.83
N ASN A 56 3.45 -18.60 -3.56
CA ASN A 56 2.58 -19.59 -2.94
C ASN A 56 1.12 -19.14 -2.89
N GLU A 57 0.86 -17.87 -2.59
CA GLU A 57 -0.52 -17.36 -2.53
C GLU A 57 -1.14 -17.25 -3.93
N VAL A 58 -0.37 -16.83 -4.93
CA VAL A 58 -0.83 -16.81 -6.33
C VAL A 58 -1.08 -18.24 -6.83
N ALA A 59 -0.17 -19.19 -6.58
CA ALA A 59 -0.34 -20.59 -6.96
C ALA A 59 -1.61 -21.21 -6.32
N ARG A 60 -1.92 -20.83 -5.09
CA ARG A 60 -3.18 -21.26 -4.44
C ARG A 60 -4.43 -20.82 -5.23
N ILE A 61 -4.37 -19.65 -5.84
CA ILE A 61 -5.48 -19.16 -6.69
C ILE A 61 -5.41 -19.81 -8.08
N GLU A 62 -4.22 -19.92 -8.66
CA GLU A 62 -3.97 -20.58 -9.95
C GLU A 62 -4.54 -22.01 -9.99
N ALA A 63 -4.45 -22.74 -8.88
CA ALA A 63 -5.00 -24.11 -8.77
C ALA A 63 -6.51 -24.23 -9.09
N LYS A 64 -7.22 -23.11 -9.20
CA LYS A 64 -8.65 -23.08 -9.61
C LYS A 64 -8.85 -23.04 -11.12
N TYR A 65 -7.78 -22.85 -11.89
CA TYR A 65 -7.83 -22.66 -13.34
C TYR A 65 -7.20 -23.86 -14.07
N PRO A 66 -7.53 -24.07 -15.36
CA PRO A 66 -6.85 -25.06 -16.20
C PRO A 66 -5.37 -24.66 -16.39
N ASN A 67 -4.47 -25.64 -16.31
CA ASN A 67 -3.02 -25.46 -16.49
C ASN A 67 -2.43 -24.42 -15.52
N PRO A 68 -2.55 -24.62 -14.19
CA PRO A 68 -2.07 -23.65 -13.22
C PRO A 68 -0.55 -23.58 -13.22
N LEU A 69 0.00 -22.38 -13.02
CA LEU A 69 1.41 -22.19 -12.73
C LEU A 69 1.74 -22.73 -11.34
N SER A 70 2.89 -23.38 -11.22
CA SER A 70 3.42 -23.82 -9.92
C SER A 70 4.00 -22.67 -9.10
N SER A 71 4.19 -22.89 -7.80
CA SER A 71 4.86 -21.93 -6.95
C SER A 71 6.28 -21.64 -7.39
N GLU A 72 6.99 -22.64 -7.89
CA GLU A 72 8.36 -22.53 -8.38
C GLU A 72 8.44 -21.70 -9.65
N GLU A 73 7.53 -21.89 -10.59
CA GLU A 73 7.44 -21.10 -11.81
C GLU A 73 7.13 -19.61 -11.47
N LEU A 74 6.17 -19.38 -10.59
CA LEU A 74 5.82 -18.04 -10.12
C LEU A 74 6.97 -17.38 -9.35
N PHE A 75 7.66 -18.12 -8.50
CA PHE A 75 8.85 -17.62 -7.82
C PHE A 75 9.93 -17.23 -8.81
N GLY A 76 10.21 -18.05 -9.83
CA GLY A 76 11.19 -17.73 -10.88
C GLY A 76 10.88 -16.47 -11.68
N LEU A 77 9.59 -16.07 -11.75
CA LEU A 77 9.18 -14.79 -12.38
C LEU A 77 9.41 -13.58 -11.46
N LEU A 78 9.32 -13.79 -10.16
CA LEU A 78 9.41 -12.74 -9.13
C LEU A 78 10.83 -12.51 -8.63
N ASP A 79 11.60 -13.61 -8.48
CA ASP A 79 12.89 -13.56 -7.82
C ASP A 79 13.87 -12.59 -8.47
N HIS A 80 14.64 -11.90 -7.64
CA HIS A 80 15.49 -10.78 -8.04
C HIS A 80 14.77 -9.68 -8.83
N PHE A 81 13.41 -9.59 -8.73
CA PHE A 81 12.60 -8.64 -9.48
C PHE A 81 12.80 -8.72 -11.01
N LYS A 82 13.05 -9.94 -11.50
CA LYS A 82 13.58 -10.16 -12.85
C LYS A 82 12.55 -9.89 -13.96
N TYR A 83 11.34 -10.43 -13.80
CA TYR A 83 10.27 -10.30 -14.79
C TYR A 83 9.03 -9.60 -14.24
N ILE A 84 8.70 -9.82 -12.97
CA ILE A 84 7.58 -9.22 -12.29
C ILE A 84 8.09 -8.42 -11.10
N VAL A 85 7.80 -7.13 -11.11
CA VAL A 85 8.07 -6.20 -10.00
C VAL A 85 6.73 -5.75 -9.43
N PRO A 86 6.24 -6.37 -8.35
CA PRO A 86 4.99 -5.97 -7.75
C PRO A 86 5.09 -4.56 -7.17
N GLN A 87 3.97 -3.85 -7.15
CA GLN A 87 3.90 -2.60 -6.43
C GLN A 87 3.90 -2.81 -4.91
N GLY A 88 4.10 -1.74 -4.13
CA GLY A 88 4.29 -1.82 -2.69
C GLY A 88 3.16 -2.49 -1.91
N SER A 89 1.89 -2.24 -2.27
CA SER A 89 0.75 -2.87 -1.60
C SER A 89 0.64 -4.37 -1.90
N PRO A 90 0.76 -4.85 -3.15
CA PRO A 90 0.92 -6.27 -3.44
C PRO A 90 2.11 -6.91 -2.72
N MET A 91 3.28 -6.28 -2.71
CA MET A 91 4.45 -6.81 -2.01
C MET A 91 4.20 -7.07 -0.53
N THR A 92 3.47 -6.19 0.13
CA THR A 92 3.19 -6.32 1.57
C THR A 92 1.91 -7.10 1.87
N GLY A 93 0.93 -7.09 0.96
CA GLY A 93 -0.43 -7.57 1.22
C GLY A 93 -0.71 -8.99 0.76
N ILE A 94 -0.15 -9.43 -0.39
CA ILE A 94 -0.42 -10.78 -0.91
C ILE A 94 0.13 -11.83 0.06
N GLY A 95 -0.74 -12.73 0.53
CA GLY A 95 -0.38 -13.79 1.47
C GLY A 95 -0.06 -13.31 2.89
N ASN A 96 -0.25 -12.02 3.21
CA ASN A 96 -0.04 -11.50 4.55
C ASN A 96 -1.27 -11.76 5.43
N ASN A 97 -1.09 -12.55 6.49
CA ASN A 97 -2.14 -12.90 7.44
C ASN A 97 -2.11 -12.07 8.73
N TYR A 98 -1.19 -11.12 8.86
CA TYR A 98 -1.00 -10.32 10.08
C TYR A 98 -1.64 -8.94 10.00
N GLN A 99 -1.76 -8.38 8.79
CA GLN A 99 -2.26 -7.04 8.58
C GLN A 99 -3.24 -7.02 7.40
N VAL A 100 -4.33 -6.28 7.55
CA VAL A 100 -5.24 -5.98 6.44
C VAL A 100 -4.64 -4.85 5.62
N ALA A 101 -4.35 -5.12 4.35
CA ALA A 101 -3.82 -4.14 3.43
C ALA A 101 -4.63 -4.17 2.12
N SER A 102 -4.68 -3.04 1.44
CA SER A 102 -5.14 -2.99 0.05
C SER A 102 -4.13 -3.68 -0.86
N LEU A 103 -4.60 -4.32 -1.93
CA LEU A 103 -3.73 -4.81 -2.99
C LEU A 103 -3.55 -3.79 -4.13
N SER A 104 -4.21 -2.64 -4.03
CA SER A 104 -4.02 -1.49 -4.92
C SER A 104 -3.26 -0.39 -4.20
N ASN A 105 -2.34 0.28 -4.93
CA ASN A 105 -1.53 1.36 -4.36
C ASN A 105 -2.18 2.72 -4.46
N CYS A 106 -2.97 2.96 -5.53
CA CYS A 106 -3.51 4.28 -5.82
C CYS A 106 -5.00 4.19 -6.12
N PHE A 107 -5.74 5.16 -5.57
CA PHE A 107 -7.17 5.33 -5.74
C PHE A 107 -7.45 6.76 -6.15
N VAL A 108 -8.39 6.94 -7.06
CA VAL A 108 -8.99 8.23 -7.32
C VAL A 108 -10.40 8.17 -6.74
N ILE A 109 -10.70 9.09 -5.83
CA ILE A 109 -12.02 9.22 -5.23
C ILE A 109 -12.63 10.57 -5.58
N GLY A 110 -13.92 10.60 -5.69
CA GLY A 110 -14.68 11.79 -6.00
C GLY A 110 -16.07 11.70 -5.36
N VAL A 111 -16.86 12.73 -5.54
CA VAL A 111 -18.23 12.76 -5.08
C VAL A 111 -19.18 12.67 -6.25
N ASP A 112 -20.11 11.73 -6.18
CA ASP A 112 -21.24 11.67 -7.10
C ASP A 112 -22.27 12.74 -6.68
N GLY A 113 -22.71 13.55 -7.64
CA GLY A 113 -23.75 14.56 -7.43
C GLY A 113 -23.20 15.93 -6.98
N GLU A 114 -23.79 16.55 -5.97
CA GLU A 114 -23.42 17.88 -5.48
C GLU A 114 -22.10 17.84 -4.68
N ALA A 115 -20.99 17.83 -5.41
CA ALA A 115 -19.64 17.79 -4.83
C ALA A 115 -19.26 19.04 -4.03
N ASP A 116 -19.90 20.18 -4.35
CA ASP A 116 -19.63 21.48 -3.72
C ASP A 116 -20.43 21.70 -2.44
N SER A 117 -20.29 20.79 -1.49
CA SER A 117 -20.93 20.86 -0.18
C SER A 117 -20.01 20.36 0.93
N TYR A 118 -20.20 20.84 2.17
CA TYR A 118 -19.44 20.34 3.32
C TYR A 118 -19.62 18.84 3.53
N GLY A 119 -20.83 18.33 3.36
CA GLY A 119 -21.10 16.89 3.48
C GLY A 119 -20.28 16.09 2.49
N ALA A 120 -20.17 16.55 1.25
CA ALA A 120 -19.38 15.93 0.22
C ALA A 120 -17.88 15.97 0.54
N ILE A 121 -17.37 17.12 0.98
CA ILE A 121 -15.95 17.30 1.34
C ILE A 121 -15.57 16.37 2.50
N PHE A 122 -16.36 16.35 3.58
CA PHE A 122 -16.10 15.48 4.72
C PHE A 122 -16.20 14.00 4.38
N LYS A 123 -17.12 13.62 3.48
CA LYS A 123 -17.20 12.24 3.00
C LYS A 123 -15.93 11.81 2.25
N ILE A 124 -15.41 12.66 1.38
CA ILE A 124 -14.13 12.40 0.70
C ILE A 124 -13.01 12.24 1.71
N ASP A 125 -12.92 13.11 2.73
CA ASP A 125 -11.89 13.03 3.76
C ASP A 125 -12.00 11.73 4.56
N GLU A 126 -13.21 11.29 4.90
CA GLU A 126 -13.44 10.01 5.57
C GLU A 126 -12.97 8.83 4.70
N GLU A 127 -13.38 8.79 3.43
CA GLU A 127 -12.99 7.74 2.48
C GLU A 127 -11.47 7.70 2.28
N GLN A 128 -10.83 8.87 2.16
CA GLN A 128 -9.38 9.01 2.09
C GLN A 128 -8.69 8.36 3.29
N VAL A 129 -9.12 8.68 4.50
CA VAL A 129 -8.53 8.12 5.73
C VAL A 129 -8.67 6.60 5.75
N GLN A 130 -9.82 6.06 5.34
CA GLN A 130 -10.02 4.60 5.29
C GLN A 130 -9.12 3.90 4.28
N LEU A 131 -8.87 4.51 3.13
CA LEU A 131 -7.96 3.97 2.10
C LEU A 131 -6.49 4.09 2.53
N MET A 132 -6.08 5.26 3.04
CA MET A 132 -4.71 5.50 3.48
C MET A 132 -4.32 4.64 4.68
N LYS A 133 -5.24 4.36 5.61
CA LYS A 133 -5.05 3.42 6.72
C LYS A 133 -4.68 2.02 6.23
N ARG A 134 -5.11 1.64 5.03
CA ARG A 134 -4.82 0.36 4.39
C ARG A 134 -3.71 0.43 3.34
N ARG A 135 -2.85 1.46 3.42
CA ARG A 135 -1.71 1.72 2.53
C ARG A 135 -2.10 2.13 1.11
N GLY A 136 -3.33 2.58 0.87
CA GLY A 136 -3.74 3.18 -0.40
C GLY A 136 -3.30 4.64 -0.49
N GLY A 137 -2.66 5.04 -1.59
CA GLY A 137 -2.51 6.45 -1.96
C GLY A 137 -3.82 6.97 -2.55
N VAL A 138 -4.19 8.20 -2.26
CA VAL A 138 -5.48 8.75 -2.69
C VAL A 138 -5.28 10.07 -3.43
N GLY A 139 -5.91 10.19 -4.59
CA GLY A 139 -6.10 11.44 -5.31
C GLY A 139 -7.57 11.87 -5.29
N HIS A 140 -7.80 13.17 -5.22
CA HIS A 140 -9.14 13.78 -5.24
C HIS A 140 -9.29 14.67 -6.46
N ASP A 141 -10.47 14.65 -7.07
CA ASP A 141 -10.88 15.65 -8.03
C ASP A 141 -11.55 16.81 -7.29
N LEU A 142 -10.89 17.97 -7.28
CA LEU A 142 -11.38 19.20 -6.67
C LEU A 142 -12.03 20.17 -7.67
N SER A 143 -12.14 19.79 -8.96
CA SER A 143 -12.66 20.67 -10.02
C SER A 143 -14.12 21.09 -9.80
N HIS A 144 -14.86 20.31 -9.04
CA HIS A 144 -16.28 20.57 -8.74
C HIS A 144 -16.50 21.52 -7.57
N ILE A 145 -15.45 21.90 -6.84
CA ILE A 145 -15.55 22.86 -5.73
C ILE A 145 -15.54 24.28 -6.30
N ARG A 146 -16.47 25.11 -5.87
CA ARG A 146 -16.57 26.51 -6.31
C ARG A 146 -15.30 27.29 -6.02
N PRO A 147 -14.93 28.26 -6.86
CA PRO A 147 -13.75 29.08 -6.65
C PRO A 147 -13.93 30.05 -5.46
N LYS A 148 -12.79 30.50 -4.90
CA LYS A 148 -12.77 31.50 -3.84
C LYS A 148 -13.58 32.76 -4.25
N GLY A 149 -14.41 33.26 -3.32
CA GLY A 149 -15.25 34.41 -3.55
C GLY A 149 -16.64 34.13 -4.11
N SER A 150 -16.94 32.88 -4.44
CA SER A 150 -18.29 32.50 -4.86
C SER A 150 -19.29 32.65 -3.73
N PRO A 151 -20.53 33.13 -4.01
CA PRO A 151 -21.55 33.32 -2.99
C PRO A 151 -22.03 31.96 -2.42
N VAL A 152 -22.19 31.90 -1.09
CA VAL A 152 -22.75 30.77 -0.38
C VAL A 152 -24.13 31.16 0.15
N LYS A 153 -25.15 30.38 -0.18
CA LYS A 153 -26.48 30.60 0.38
C LYS A 153 -26.45 30.35 1.89
N ASN A 154 -26.78 31.36 2.67
CA ASN A 154 -27.00 31.33 4.12
C ASN A 154 -25.83 31.28 5.08
N LEU A 155 -24.56 31.30 4.65
CA LEU A 155 -23.42 31.30 5.58
C LEU A 155 -22.21 32.03 4.98
N SER A 156 -21.61 32.93 5.75
CA SER A 156 -20.32 33.57 5.45
C SER A 156 -19.12 32.63 5.73
N LEU A 157 -19.21 31.37 5.34
CA LEU A 157 -18.23 30.33 5.72
C LEU A 157 -17.20 30.00 4.63
N ILE A 158 -17.06 30.86 3.62
CA ILE A 158 -16.05 30.72 2.55
C ILE A 158 -14.61 30.61 3.10
N HIS A 159 -14.35 31.09 4.30
CA HIS A 159 -13.01 31.13 4.88
C HIS A 159 -12.56 29.83 5.56
N ILE A 160 -13.44 28.86 5.75
CA ILE A 160 -13.10 27.59 6.45
C ILE A 160 -12.47 26.56 5.53
N SER A 161 -12.73 26.63 4.23
CA SER A 161 -12.22 25.68 3.21
C SER A 161 -11.26 26.31 2.21
N GLU A 162 -10.49 27.31 2.60
CA GLU A 162 -9.47 27.87 1.71
C GLU A 162 -8.36 26.84 1.43
N PRO A 163 -8.05 26.56 0.14
CA PRO A 163 -6.96 25.63 -0.22
C PRO A 163 -5.57 26.09 0.27
N THR A 164 -5.44 27.34 0.70
CA THR A 164 -4.19 27.89 1.23
C THR A 164 -3.76 27.29 2.57
N ARG A 165 -4.60 26.55 3.28
CA ARG A 165 -4.21 25.82 4.49
C ARG A 165 -3.34 24.60 4.22
N HIS A 166 -3.37 24.05 3.01
CA HIS A 166 -2.58 22.87 2.63
C HIS A 166 -1.20 23.19 2.06
N LEU A 167 -0.88 24.47 1.90
CA LEU A 167 0.42 24.93 1.38
C LEU A 167 1.42 25.37 2.48
N ARG A 168 1.14 25.06 3.74
CA ARG A 168 2.07 25.26 4.85
C ARG A 168 2.38 23.96 5.56
N ILE A 169 3.03 23.07 4.83
CA ILE A 169 3.84 21.98 5.41
C ILE A 169 5.26 22.16 4.88
#